data_93aebe3e28b7ca5f8a54c189e33eee5f
#
_entry.id   93aebe3e28b7ca5f8a54c189e33eee5f
#
_cell.length_a   1.000
_cell.length_b   1.000
_cell.length_c   1.000
_cell.angle_alpha   90.00
_cell.angle_beta   90.00
_cell.angle_gamma   90.00
#
_symmetry.space_group_name_H-M   'P 1'
#
loop_
_entity.id
_entity.type
_entity.pdbx_description
1 polymer ?
#
loop_
_entity_poly.entity_id
_entity_poly.type
_entity_poly.pdbx_seq_one_letter_code
_entity_poly.pdbx_strand_id
1 'polypeptide(L)'
;CKGQKVGEGVDIMQKRKVILVTDGDPVARSAVELATSKIGGRCISASAGNPTVLSGEEIINLIKTAPHDPVVVMVDDRGTKGKGEGEMAMETIIGDDSIDVLGVVAISSNGKDCKGIPISCSITKEGKIIENGVDKYGNDTQSKKICGDTLSILKDVKDLLIVGIGDP
;
A
#
# COMPACT_ATOMS: atom_id res chain seq x y z
N CYS A 1 32.20 26.58 0.82
CA CYS A 1 32.02 25.79 -0.41
C CYS A 1 31.84 24.30 -0.18
N LYS A 2 32.52 23.70 0.79
CA LYS A 2 32.42 22.27 1.06
C LYS A 2 31.12 21.87 1.75
N GLY A 3 30.48 22.76 2.48
CA GLY A 3 29.22 22.47 3.18
C GLY A 3 27.99 22.44 2.28
N GLN A 4 27.98 23.18 1.18
CA GLN A 4 26.84 23.21 0.26
C GLN A 4 26.66 21.90 -0.50
N LYS A 5 27.74 21.26 -0.90
CA LYS A 5 27.68 19.97 -1.61
C LYS A 5 27.13 18.85 -0.75
N VAL A 6 27.40 18.86 0.54
CA VAL A 6 26.88 17.86 1.48
C VAL A 6 25.38 18.05 1.70
N GLY A 7 24.91 19.29 1.80
CA GLY A 7 23.48 19.56 1.94
C GLY A 7 22.66 19.17 0.72
N GLU A 8 23.14 19.46 -0.48
CA GLU A 8 22.51 19.06 -1.73
C GLU A 8 22.41 17.53 -1.87
N GLY A 9 23.45 16.79 -1.49
CA GLY A 9 23.46 15.34 -1.53
C GLY A 9 22.45 14.73 -0.57
N VAL A 10 22.27 15.31 0.64
CA VAL A 10 21.29 14.86 1.61
C VAL A 10 19.87 15.10 1.09
N ASP A 11 19.57 16.27 0.53
CA ASP A 11 18.24 16.61 -0.01
C ASP A 11 17.83 15.70 -1.16
N ILE A 12 18.74 15.41 -2.10
CA ILE A 12 18.49 14.49 -3.23
C ILE A 12 18.19 13.08 -2.75
N MET A 13 18.80 12.64 -1.64
CA MET A 13 18.64 11.29 -1.10
C MET A 13 17.43 11.13 -0.16
N GLN A 14 16.81 12.22 0.26
CA GLN A 14 15.62 12.18 1.13
C GLN A 14 14.35 11.92 0.33
N LYS A 15 14.01 10.64 0.24
CA LYS A 15 12.73 10.22 -0.34
C LYS A 15 11.64 10.22 0.73
N ARG A 16 10.42 10.50 0.27
CA ARG A 16 9.25 10.37 1.14
C ARG A 16 8.96 8.88 1.36
N LYS A 17 8.77 8.51 2.61
CA LYS A 17 8.48 7.12 3.01
C LYS A 17 6.98 6.88 2.98
N VAL A 18 6.55 5.92 2.18
CA VAL A 18 5.14 5.64 1.91
C VAL A 18 4.80 4.18 2.20
N ILE A 19 3.63 3.98 2.81
CA ILE A 19 3.00 2.66 2.96
C ILE A 19 1.73 2.68 2.12
N LEU A 20 1.57 1.68 1.24
CA LEU A 20 0.38 1.52 0.43
C LEU A 20 -0.57 0.50 1.09
N VAL A 21 -1.88 0.77 1.01
CA VAL A 21 -2.93 -0.14 1.49
C VAL A 21 -3.89 -0.39 0.35
N THR A 22 -4.13 -1.65 0.01
CA THR A 22 -4.98 -2.02 -1.12
C THR A 22 -6.45 -2.15 -0.74
N ASP A 23 -7.00 -1.11 -0.18
CA ASP A 23 -8.41 -0.95 0.15
C ASP A 23 -8.72 0.55 0.25
N GLY A 24 -9.95 0.94 0.02
CA GLY A 24 -10.35 2.35 0.01
C GLY A 24 -11.80 2.59 0.40
N ASP A 25 -12.52 1.59 0.89
CA ASP A 25 -13.88 1.76 1.37
C ASP A 25 -13.95 2.55 2.70
N PRO A 26 -15.13 3.01 3.13
CA PRO A 26 -15.23 3.82 4.35
C PRO A 26 -14.78 3.11 5.63
N VAL A 27 -14.94 1.79 5.73
CA VAL A 27 -14.51 1.01 6.90
C VAL A 27 -12.98 0.91 6.92
N ALA A 28 -12.38 0.56 5.80
CA ALA A 28 -10.93 0.54 5.64
C ALA A 28 -10.32 1.91 5.91
N ARG A 29 -10.90 2.98 5.37
CA ARG A 29 -10.45 4.35 5.62
C ARG A 29 -10.35 4.66 7.11
N SER A 30 -11.40 4.37 7.87
CA SER A 30 -11.40 4.63 9.31
C SER A 30 -10.34 3.82 10.04
N ALA A 31 -10.16 2.55 9.69
CA ALA A 31 -9.15 1.69 10.27
C ALA A 31 -7.73 2.18 9.94
N VAL A 32 -7.48 2.57 8.68
CA VAL A 32 -6.18 3.06 8.23
C VAL A 32 -5.83 4.40 8.88
N GLU A 33 -6.77 5.32 8.97
CA GLU A 33 -6.57 6.60 9.66
C GLU A 33 -6.17 6.40 11.12
N LEU A 34 -6.87 5.51 11.82
CA LEU A 34 -6.56 5.19 13.21
C LEU A 34 -5.19 4.52 13.37
N ALA A 35 -4.90 3.52 12.55
CA ALA A 35 -3.62 2.82 12.57
C ALA A 35 -2.46 3.77 12.27
N THR A 36 -2.62 4.63 11.27
CA THR A 36 -1.62 5.64 10.88
C THR A 36 -1.34 6.60 12.03
N SER A 37 -2.37 7.07 12.71
CA SER A 37 -2.23 7.93 13.88
C SER A 37 -1.40 7.28 14.98
N LYS A 38 -1.62 5.99 15.24
CA LYS A 38 -0.90 5.24 16.28
C LYS A 38 0.60 5.11 16.01
N ILE A 39 1.01 5.08 14.76
CA ILE A 39 2.43 4.99 14.39
C ILE A 39 3.08 6.38 14.17
N GLY A 40 2.33 7.45 14.40
CA GLY A 40 2.82 8.81 14.18
C GLY A 40 2.96 9.19 12.70
N GLY A 41 2.30 8.47 11.81
CA GLY A 41 2.31 8.73 10.37
C GLY A 41 1.25 9.75 9.93
N ARG A 42 1.18 9.96 8.62
CA ARG A 42 0.17 10.82 7.98
C ARG A 42 -0.62 10.03 6.96
N CYS A 43 -1.91 9.91 7.16
CA CYS A 43 -2.81 9.29 6.19
C CYS A 43 -3.26 10.31 5.15
N ILE A 44 -3.15 9.98 3.87
CA ILE A 44 -3.75 10.74 2.78
C ILE A 44 -5.20 10.27 2.64
N SER A 45 -6.08 10.77 3.49
CA SER A 45 -7.49 10.37 3.52
C SER A 45 -8.22 10.60 2.19
N ALA A 46 -7.80 11.59 1.43
CA ALA A 46 -8.34 11.87 0.09
C ALA A 46 -8.02 10.76 -0.93
N SER A 47 -7.05 9.88 -0.67
CA SER A 47 -6.76 8.72 -1.52
C SER A 47 -7.79 7.60 -1.36
N ALA A 48 -8.54 7.58 -0.26
CA ALA A 48 -9.61 6.62 -0.07
C ALA A 48 -10.68 6.79 -1.15
N GLY A 49 -11.14 5.70 -1.68
CA GLY A 49 -12.17 5.64 -2.70
C GLY A 49 -12.33 4.21 -3.17
N ASN A 50 -13.52 3.84 -3.56
CA ASN A 50 -13.83 2.52 -4.10
C ASN A 50 -14.67 2.70 -5.38
N PRO A 51 -14.02 2.82 -6.55
CA PRO A 51 -12.56 2.80 -6.82
C PRO A 51 -11.82 4.10 -6.44
N THR A 52 -10.49 4.06 -6.53
CA THR A 52 -9.61 5.23 -6.34
C THR A 52 -10.03 6.35 -7.31
N VAL A 53 -10.25 7.56 -6.76
CA VAL A 53 -10.69 8.70 -7.57
C VAL A 53 -9.56 9.63 -7.98
N LEU A 54 -8.48 9.69 -7.21
CA LEU A 54 -7.30 10.50 -7.52
C LEU A 54 -6.34 9.74 -8.44
N SER A 55 -5.69 10.48 -9.35
CA SER A 55 -4.60 9.92 -10.13
C SER A 55 -3.35 9.70 -9.27
N GLY A 56 -2.42 8.89 -9.76
CA GLY A 56 -1.14 8.69 -9.09
C GLY A 56 -0.37 9.99 -8.89
N GLU A 57 -0.37 10.88 -9.87
CA GLU A 57 0.26 12.20 -9.80
C GLU A 57 -0.37 13.10 -8.74
N GLU A 58 -1.69 13.12 -8.65
CA GLU A 58 -2.41 13.87 -7.61
C GLU A 58 -2.07 13.35 -6.22
N ILE A 59 -2.00 12.03 -6.03
CA ILE A 59 -1.61 11.41 -4.77
C ILE A 59 -0.16 11.74 -4.43
N ILE A 60 0.75 11.69 -5.40
CA ILE A 60 2.17 12.05 -5.20
C ILE A 60 2.30 13.50 -4.73
N ASN A 61 1.53 14.42 -5.30
CA ASN A 61 1.53 15.80 -4.86
C ASN A 61 1.09 15.94 -3.39
N LEU A 62 0.07 15.19 -2.98
CA LEU A 62 -0.36 15.16 -1.59
C LEU A 62 0.68 14.54 -0.66
N ILE A 63 1.37 13.49 -1.10
CA ILE A 63 2.48 12.88 -0.36
C ILE A 63 3.58 13.93 -0.11
N LYS A 64 3.97 14.67 -1.14
CA LYS A 64 5.02 15.70 -1.04
C LYS A 64 4.69 16.82 -0.07
N THR A 65 3.42 17.14 0.09
CA THR A 65 2.95 18.20 1.01
C THR A 65 2.64 17.70 2.41
N ALA A 66 2.66 16.40 2.65
CA ALA A 66 2.39 15.84 3.97
C ALA A 66 3.46 16.30 4.99
N PRO A 67 3.06 16.58 6.24
CA PRO A 67 3.97 17.21 7.21
C PRO A 67 5.09 16.29 7.71
N HIS A 68 4.91 14.97 7.67
CA HIS A 68 5.89 13.99 8.15
C HIS A 68 5.63 12.59 7.59
N ASP A 69 6.64 11.74 7.68
CA ASP A 69 6.60 10.33 7.29
C ASP A 69 6.32 9.42 8.51
N PRO A 70 5.90 8.17 8.31
CA PRO A 70 5.49 7.62 7.02
C PRO A 70 4.16 8.18 6.55
N VAL A 71 4.00 8.29 5.24
CA VAL A 71 2.72 8.67 4.61
C VAL A 71 1.99 7.39 4.20
N VAL A 72 0.74 7.26 4.57
CA VAL A 72 -0.09 6.09 4.23
C VAL A 72 -1.11 6.47 3.16
N VAL A 73 -1.16 5.68 2.10
CA VAL A 73 -2.01 5.91 0.93
C VAL A 73 -2.88 4.68 0.69
N MET A 74 -4.14 4.89 0.39
CA MET A 74 -5.10 3.84 0.03
C MET A 74 -5.32 3.80 -1.47
N VAL A 75 -5.45 2.59 -2.03
CA VAL A 75 -5.76 2.37 -3.45
C VAL A 75 -6.76 1.22 -3.58
N ASP A 76 -7.72 1.34 -4.48
CA ASP A 76 -8.77 0.33 -4.67
C ASP A 76 -9.27 0.35 -6.12
N ASP A 77 -9.57 -0.82 -6.68
CA ASP A 77 -10.09 -1.00 -8.04
C ASP A 77 -11.57 -1.41 -8.08
N ARG A 78 -12.20 -1.58 -6.94
CA ARG A 78 -13.59 -2.04 -6.83
C ARG A 78 -13.86 -3.35 -7.58
N GLY A 79 -12.93 -4.30 -7.53
CA GLY A 79 -13.05 -5.59 -8.21
C GLY A 79 -13.03 -5.51 -9.74
N THR A 80 -12.54 -4.43 -10.32
CA THR A 80 -12.40 -4.28 -11.77
C THR A 80 -11.49 -5.34 -12.35
N LYS A 81 -11.93 -6.02 -13.41
CA LYS A 81 -11.07 -6.96 -14.12
C LYS A 81 -10.01 -6.20 -14.92
N GLY A 82 -8.77 -6.66 -14.83
CA GLY A 82 -7.64 -6.00 -15.44
C GLY A 82 -7.09 -4.87 -14.58
N LYS A 83 -6.30 -3.99 -15.19
CA LYS A 83 -5.64 -2.90 -14.51
C LYS A 83 -6.62 -1.74 -14.27
N GLY A 84 -7.06 -1.58 -13.03
CA GLY A 84 -7.95 -0.51 -12.62
C GLY A 84 -7.22 0.74 -12.16
N GLU A 85 -7.97 1.71 -11.68
CA GLU A 85 -7.45 3.03 -11.30
C GLU A 85 -6.57 2.98 -10.06
N GLY A 86 -6.87 2.11 -9.11
CA GLY A 86 -6.03 1.89 -7.94
C GLY A 86 -4.69 1.27 -8.30
N GLU A 87 -4.66 0.29 -9.21
CA GLU A 87 -3.40 -0.29 -9.69
C GLU A 87 -2.58 0.71 -10.51
N MET A 88 -3.22 1.52 -11.34
CA MET A 88 -2.51 2.57 -12.08
C MET A 88 -1.89 3.62 -11.15
N ALA A 89 -2.63 4.04 -10.13
CA ALA A 89 -2.11 4.96 -9.13
C ALA A 89 -0.94 4.34 -8.35
N MET A 90 -1.06 3.10 -7.94
CA MET A 90 -0.01 2.38 -7.22
C MET A 90 1.25 2.23 -8.06
N GLU A 91 1.12 1.86 -9.34
CA GLU A 91 2.24 1.76 -10.27
C GLU A 91 2.97 3.09 -10.43
N THR A 92 2.24 4.19 -10.57
CA THR A 92 2.79 5.54 -10.66
C THR A 92 3.58 5.92 -9.40
N ILE A 93 3.04 5.61 -8.23
CA ILE A 93 3.69 5.90 -6.95
C ILE A 93 4.96 5.06 -6.78
N ILE A 94 4.91 3.77 -7.06
CA ILE A 94 6.07 2.87 -6.95
C ILE A 94 7.18 3.29 -7.92
N GLY A 95 6.82 3.77 -9.10
CA GLY A 95 7.78 4.19 -10.12
C GLY A 95 8.35 5.60 -9.91
N ASP A 96 7.89 6.36 -8.93
CA ASP A 96 8.37 7.73 -8.70
C ASP A 96 9.66 7.74 -7.88
N ASP A 97 10.69 8.38 -8.44
CA ASP A 97 12.04 8.43 -7.81
C ASP A 97 12.08 9.22 -6.50
N SER A 98 11.10 10.07 -6.23
CA SER A 98 11.01 10.85 -4.98
C SER A 98 10.36 10.09 -3.84
N ILE A 99 9.89 8.86 -4.09
CA ILE A 99 9.15 8.06 -3.12
C ILE A 99 9.89 6.75 -2.84
N ASP A 100 10.00 6.43 -1.55
CA ASP A 100 10.45 5.15 -1.05
C ASP A 100 9.25 4.40 -0.47
N VAL A 101 8.75 3.41 -1.20
CA VAL A 101 7.65 2.57 -0.71
C VAL A 101 8.20 1.56 0.28
N LEU A 102 7.89 1.74 1.56
CA LEU A 102 8.33 0.87 2.64
C LEU A 102 7.69 -0.52 2.56
N GLY A 103 6.47 -0.57 2.07
CA GLY A 103 5.73 -1.82 1.92
C GLY A 103 4.29 -1.59 1.50
N VAL A 104 3.62 -2.70 1.23
CA VAL A 104 2.20 -2.74 0.87
C VAL A 104 1.45 -3.61 1.88
N VAL A 105 0.40 -3.07 2.44
CA VAL A 105 -0.59 -3.85 3.20
C VAL A 105 -1.62 -4.35 2.20
N ALA A 106 -1.55 -5.63 1.89
CA ALA A 106 -2.40 -6.29 0.91
C ALA A 106 -3.64 -6.86 1.58
N ILE A 107 -4.80 -6.30 1.25
CA ILE A 107 -6.08 -6.73 1.79
C ILE A 107 -6.59 -7.93 1.01
N SER A 108 -6.87 -9.01 1.70
CA SER A 108 -7.42 -10.22 1.09
C SER A 108 -8.87 -10.07 0.71
N SER A 109 -9.23 -10.57 -0.47
CA SER A 109 -10.61 -10.66 -0.94
C SER A 109 -10.95 -12.07 -1.42
N ASN A 110 -12.24 -12.39 -1.50
CA ASN A 110 -12.72 -13.71 -1.95
C ASN A 110 -12.92 -13.75 -3.48
N GLY A 111 -11.85 -13.63 -4.26
CA GLY A 111 -11.92 -13.87 -5.69
C GLY A 111 -11.94 -15.37 -6.03
N LYS A 112 -12.99 -15.86 -6.69
CA LYS A 112 -13.11 -17.28 -7.02
C LYS A 112 -12.07 -17.81 -8.00
N ASP A 113 -11.49 -16.95 -8.84
CA ASP A 113 -10.51 -17.32 -9.88
C ASP A 113 -9.17 -16.58 -9.70
N CYS A 114 -8.84 -16.24 -8.49
CA CYS A 114 -7.64 -15.48 -8.19
C CYS A 114 -6.39 -16.37 -8.21
N LYS A 115 -5.41 -16.00 -9.01
CA LYS A 115 -4.09 -16.65 -9.01
C LYS A 115 -3.25 -16.28 -7.81
N GLY A 116 -3.57 -15.18 -7.15
CA GLY A 116 -2.81 -14.65 -6.04
C GLY A 116 -1.44 -14.09 -6.42
N ILE A 117 -0.86 -13.36 -5.49
CA ILE A 117 0.51 -12.87 -5.59
C ILE A 117 1.33 -13.37 -4.41
N PRO A 118 2.64 -13.59 -4.57
CA PRO A 118 3.52 -13.93 -3.45
C PRO A 118 3.54 -12.81 -2.42
N ILE A 119 3.61 -13.18 -1.15
CA ILE A 119 3.71 -12.24 -0.03
C ILE A 119 4.97 -12.47 0.79
N SER A 120 5.36 -11.47 1.56
CA SER A 120 6.47 -11.58 2.51
C SER A 120 6.01 -12.28 3.80
N CYS A 121 4.87 -11.87 4.32
CA CYS A 121 4.21 -12.46 5.48
C CYS A 121 2.75 -11.99 5.52
N SER A 122 1.98 -12.53 6.45
CA SER A 122 0.63 -12.05 6.74
C SER A 122 0.42 -11.90 8.24
N ILE A 123 -0.60 -11.14 8.60
CA ILE A 123 -1.06 -11.00 9.97
C ILE A 123 -2.46 -11.62 10.07
N THR A 124 -2.62 -12.60 10.95
CA THR A 124 -3.90 -13.26 11.15
C THR A 124 -4.87 -12.39 11.94
N LYS A 125 -6.15 -12.79 11.97
CA LYS A 125 -7.17 -12.11 12.80
C LYS A 125 -6.84 -12.07 14.29
N GLU A 126 -6.01 -12.99 14.78
CA GLU A 126 -5.51 -13.02 16.16
C GLU A 126 -4.26 -12.13 16.35
N GLY A 127 -3.78 -11.46 15.30
CA GLY A 127 -2.59 -10.62 15.35
C GLY A 127 -1.27 -11.38 15.26
N LYS A 128 -1.28 -12.64 14.82
CA LYS A 128 -0.07 -13.44 14.63
C LYS A 128 0.56 -13.20 13.27
N ILE A 129 1.87 -13.08 13.23
CA ILE A 129 2.63 -13.01 11.98
C ILE A 129 2.90 -14.43 11.50
N ILE A 130 2.49 -14.72 10.26
CA ILE A 130 2.68 -16.03 9.62
C ILE A 130 3.31 -15.86 8.24
N GLU A 131 3.93 -16.93 7.71
CA GLU A 131 4.53 -16.92 6.37
C GLU A 131 3.51 -17.14 5.24
N ASN A 132 2.37 -17.71 5.55
CA ASN A 132 1.31 -18.00 4.57
C ASN A 132 0.42 -16.77 4.34
N GLY A 133 -0.34 -16.78 3.25
CA GLY A 133 -1.40 -15.83 3.01
C GLY A 133 -2.59 -16.04 3.93
N VAL A 134 -3.44 -15.04 4.04
CA VAL A 134 -4.70 -15.11 4.79
C VAL A 134 -5.87 -14.91 3.84
N ASP A 135 -7.03 -15.44 4.23
CA ASP A 135 -8.29 -15.17 3.56
C ASP A 135 -8.88 -13.81 4.02
N LYS A 136 -10.02 -13.42 3.48
CA LYS A 136 -10.65 -12.14 3.84
C LYS A 136 -11.05 -12.05 5.32
N TYR A 137 -11.14 -13.17 6.01
CA TYR A 137 -11.44 -13.22 7.44
C TYR A 137 -10.19 -13.26 8.32
N GLY A 138 -9.00 -13.21 7.72
CA GLY A 138 -7.74 -13.26 8.43
C GLY A 138 -7.31 -14.65 8.88
N ASN A 139 -7.87 -15.72 8.28
CA ASN A 139 -7.48 -17.10 8.56
C ASN A 139 -6.34 -17.55 7.63
N ASP A 140 -5.42 -18.35 8.15
CA ASP A 140 -4.34 -18.95 7.37
C ASP A 140 -4.88 -19.81 6.23
N THR A 141 -4.45 -19.53 5.00
CA THR A 141 -4.85 -20.28 3.79
C THR A 141 -3.92 -21.44 3.48
N GLN A 142 -2.81 -21.60 4.20
CA GLN A 142 -1.74 -22.56 3.92
C GLN A 142 -1.09 -22.37 2.53
N SER A 143 -1.30 -21.24 1.89
CA SER A 143 -0.70 -20.85 0.61
C SER A 143 0.26 -19.68 0.82
N LYS A 144 1.37 -19.68 0.10
CA LYS A 144 2.33 -18.56 0.12
C LYS A 144 1.87 -17.33 -0.67
N LYS A 145 0.64 -17.30 -1.09
CA LYS A 145 0.06 -16.22 -1.92
C LYS A 145 -1.17 -15.63 -1.25
N ILE A 146 -1.46 -14.38 -1.59
CA ILE A 146 -2.68 -13.70 -1.18
C ILE A 146 -3.51 -13.32 -2.41
N CYS A 147 -4.80 -13.41 -2.28
CA CYS A 147 -5.77 -12.96 -3.27
C CYS A 147 -6.39 -11.64 -2.84
N GLY A 148 -6.43 -10.70 -3.74
CA GLY A 148 -7.06 -9.40 -3.50
C GLY A 148 -7.24 -8.67 -4.83
N ASP A 149 -8.06 -7.66 -4.82
CA ASP A 149 -8.35 -6.90 -6.03
C ASP A 149 -7.16 -5.97 -6.34
N THR A 150 -6.69 -5.18 -6.34
CA THR A 150 -5.63 -4.19 -6.57
C THR A 150 -4.20 -4.74 -6.37
N LEU A 151 -3.98 -6.03 -6.63
CA LEU A 151 -2.69 -6.67 -6.30
C LEU A 151 -1.87 -7.11 -7.52
N SER A 152 -2.47 -7.20 -8.71
CA SER A 152 -1.83 -7.90 -9.83
C SER A 152 -0.51 -7.27 -10.29
N ILE A 153 -0.35 -5.96 -10.19
CA ILE A 153 0.90 -5.29 -10.57
C ILE A 153 2.06 -5.60 -9.62
N LEU A 154 1.76 -6.00 -8.39
CA LEU A 154 2.79 -6.24 -7.37
C LEU A 154 3.62 -7.48 -7.65
N LYS A 155 3.11 -8.43 -8.42
CA LYS A 155 3.84 -9.66 -8.79
C LYS A 155 5.14 -9.38 -9.54
N ASP A 156 5.22 -8.26 -10.26
CA ASP A 156 6.36 -7.87 -11.08
C ASP A 156 7.30 -6.89 -10.36
N VAL A 157 6.97 -6.47 -9.16
CA VAL A 157 7.79 -5.56 -8.36
C VAL A 157 8.72 -6.36 -7.46
N LYS A 158 10.03 -6.16 -7.62
CA LYS A 158 11.06 -6.82 -6.84
C LYS A 158 11.35 -6.05 -5.54
N ASP A 159 11.81 -6.79 -4.52
CA ASP A 159 12.30 -6.22 -3.25
C ASP A 159 11.26 -5.37 -2.50
N LEU A 160 9.99 -5.64 -2.72
CA LEU A 160 8.89 -4.95 -2.05
C LEU A 160 8.33 -5.81 -0.92
N LEU A 161 8.26 -5.24 0.28
CA LEU A 161 7.60 -5.89 1.42
C LEU A 161 6.09 -5.89 1.19
N ILE A 162 5.48 -7.07 1.17
CA ILE A 162 4.03 -7.23 1.02
C ILE A 162 3.52 -8.01 2.23
N VAL A 163 2.65 -7.37 3.01
CA VAL A 163 2.05 -7.94 4.21
C VAL A 163 0.56 -8.15 3.98
N GLY A 164 0.14 -9.41 4.02
CA GLY A 164 -1.26 -9.76 3.85
C GLY A 164 -2.06 -9.59 5.14
N ILE A 165 -3.27 -9.08 5.03
CA ILE A 165 -4.24 -9.05 6.14
C ILE A 165 -5.63 -9.39 5.61
N GLY A 166 -6.53 -9.76 6.52
CA GLY A 166 -7.94 -9.91 6.19
C GLY A 166 -8.61 -8.56 5.94
N ASP A 167 -9.80 -8.59 5.40
CA ASP A 167 -10.63 -7.40 5.16
C ASP A 167 -11.20 -6.89 6.49
N PRO A 168 -10.97 -5.63 6.87
CA PRO A 168 -11.48 -5.07 8.13
C PRO A 168 -12.99 -4.85 8.19
#